data_35085b70970009522fa727536d129f48
#
_entry.id   35085b70970009522fa727536d129f48
#
_cell.length_a   1.000
_cell.length_b   1.000
_cell.length_c   1.000
_cell.angle_alpha   90.00
_cell.angle_beta   90.00
_cell.angle_gamma   90.00
#
_symmetry.space_group_name_H-M   'P 1'
#
loop_
_entity.id
_entity.type
_entity.pdbx_description
1 polymer ?
#
loop_
_entity_poly.entity_id
_entity_poly.type
_entity_poly.pdbx_seq_one_letter_code
_entity_poly.pdbx_strand_id
1 'polypeptide(L)'
;MTKGFLLVATIHKKYLTAAQFLADSLKEYTNHSVTLFTEDDWVNDSGNSIFDNVYGGAPHSSRAKLWALDKTPYDITCYLDVDIVCQSTNAENVFDLLEDNDIVFGKIETKCAAKVWWKNEMDVPHGGMFVWKNSEKMKFFMNKWWKNWLTHQENNWRWGNKYIKDKAKFWDQFPLQIMLLDEEDQWFIPDIKWSWIKNYHIWNWIYLYDFMDNFKNKNDIIFYHYTVKK
;
A
#
# COMPACT_ATOMS: atom_id res chain seq x y z
N MET A 1 11.08 -3.15 19.40
CA MET A 1 10.24 -3.43 18.21
C MET A 1 10.96 -2.91 16.97
N THR A 2 11.16 -3.78 15.98
CA THR A 2 11.76 -3.41 14.69
C THR A 2 10.74 -2.69 13.83
N LYS A 3 11.15 -1.60 13.17
CA LYS A 3 10.33 -0.81 12.26
C LYS A 3 10.97 -0.81 10.88
N GLY A 4 10.20 -0.89 9.80
CA GLY A 4 10.76 -0.83 8.46
C GLY A 4 9.74 -0.69 7.36
N PHE A 5 10.25 -0.34 6.17
CA PHE A 5 9.48 -0.18 4.95
C PHE A 5 9.46 -1.47 4.14
N LEU A 6 8.31 -1.80 3.59
CA LEU A 6 8.10 -2.95 2.71
C LEU A 6 7.75 -2.46 1.32
N LEU A 7 8.53 -2.90 0.34
CA LEU A 7 8.32 -2.64 -1.08
C LEU A 7 8.12 -3.94 -1.84
N VAL A 8 7.37 -3.89 -2.94
CA VAL A 8 7.15 -5.08 -3.80
C VAL A 8 7.26 -4.68 -5.26
N ALA A 9 8.14 -5.33 -6.01
CA ALA A 9 8.35 -5.07 -7.43
C ALA A 9 8.28 -6.38 -8.24
N THR A 10 7.31 -6.47 -9.16
CA THR A 10 7.07 -7.63 -10.03
C THR A 10 6.60 -7.21 -11.42
N ILE A 11 6.50 -8.13 -12.37
CA ILE A 11 5.94 -8.00 -13.72
C ILE A 11 6.88 -7.28 -14.70
N HIS A 12 7.40 -6.11 -14.35
CA HIS A 12 8.25 -5.31 -15.23
C HIS A 12 9.44 -4.71 -14.49
N LYS A 13 10.62 -4.80 -15.06
CA LYS A 13 11.87 -4.23 -14.49
C LYS A 13 11.78 -2.74 -14.13
N LYS A 14 10.93 -1.96 -14.80
CA LYS A 14 10.70 -0.57 -14.42
C LYS A 14 10.14 -0.40 -13.00
N TYR A 15 9.39 -1.38 -12.47
CA TYR A 15 8.94 -1.36 -11.09
C TYR A 15 10.08 -1.66 -10.12
N LEU A 16 11.04 -2.50 -10.51
CA LEU A 16 12.27 -2.68 -9.75
C LEU A 16 13.09 -1.40 -9.70
N THR A 17 13.26 -0.72 -10.84
CA THR A 17 13.93 0.59 -10.90
C THR A 17 13.20 1.64 -10.05
N ALA A 18 11.87 1.65 -10.07
CA ALA A 18 11.06 2.54 -9.23
C ALA A 18 11.25 2.22 -7.74
N ALA A 19 11.30 0.93 -7.37
CA ALA A 19 11.57 0.49 -5.99
C ALA A 19 12.98 0.92 -5.52
N GLN A 20 13.98 0.83 -6.38
CA GLN A 20 15.35 1.31 -6.10
C GLN A 20 15.34 2.82 -5.84
N PHE A 21 14.68 3.59 -6.68
CA PHE A 21 14.56 5.05 -6.51
C PHE A 21 13.82 5.42 -5.22
N LEU A 22 12.74 4.71 -4.87
CA LEU A 22 12.04 4.90 -3.59
C LEU A 22 12.95 4.54 -2.41
N ALA A 23 13.68 3.41 -2.48
CA ALA A 23 14.57 3.00 -1.40
C ALA A 23 15.70 4.02 -1.18
N ASP A 24 16.28 4.57 -2.25
CA ASP A 24 17.27 5.65 -2.16
C ASP A 24 16.70 6.87 -1.44
N SER A 25 15.50 7.30 -1.85
CA SER A 25 14.85 8.43 -1.20
C SER A 25 14.49 8.17 0.28
N LEU A 26 14.11 6.94 0.61
CA LEU A 26 13.86 6.57 2.01
C LEU A 26 15.15 6.64 2.84
N LYS A 27 16.28 6.14 2.32
CA LYS A 27 17.58 6.18 2.99
C LYS A 27 18.16 7.59 3.13
N GLU A 28 17.78 8.50 2.25
CA GLU A 28 18.15 9.91 2.38
C GLU A 28 17.44 10.59 3.56
N TYR A 29 16.18 10.21 3.83
CA TYR A 29 15.32 10.92 4.78
C TYR A 29 15.01 10.13 6.05
N THR A 30 15.32 8.81 6.11
CA THR A 30 15.02 7.96 7.28
C THR A 30 16.17 7.01 7.59
N ASN A 31 16.22 6.54 8.86
CA ASN A 31 17.15 5.51 9.31
C ASN A 31 16.51 4.11 9.37
N HIS A 32 15.28 3.97 8.92
CA HIS A 32 14.57 2.69 8.95
C HIS A 32 15.02 1.76 7.83
N SER A 33 15.01 0.47 8.12
CA SER A 33 15.32 -0.57 7.14
C SER A 33 14.28 -0.63 6.02
N VAL A 34 14.74 -0.95 4.81
CA VAL A 34 13.92 -1.14 3.62
C VAL A 34 14.05 -2.56 3.11
N THR A 35 12.94 -3.29 3.04
CA THR A 35 12.86 -4.65 2.50
C THR A 35 12.14 -4.65 1.15
N LEU A 36 12.73 -5.35 0.17
CA LEU A 36 12.12 -5.62 -1.13
C LEU A 36 11.68 -7.07 -1.24
N PHE A 37 10.43 -7.32 -1.67
CA PHE A 37 10.00 -8.60 -2.24
C PHE A 37 9.92 -8.50 -3.76
N THR A 38 10.47 -9.49 -4.47
CA THR A 38 10.54 -9.49 -5.93
C THR A 38 10.47 -10.91 -6.49
N GLU A 39 10.42 -11.04 -7.81
CA GLU A 39 10.52 -12.33 -8.50
C GLU A 39 11.93 -12.93 -8.30
N ASP A 40 12.04 -14.25 -8.26
CA ASP A 40 13.32 -14.94 -7.98
C ASP A 40 14.45 -14.50 -8.91
N ASP A 41 14.14 -14.36 -10.21
CA ASP A 41 15.11 -13.97 -11.23
C ASP A 41 15.64 -12.54 -11.05
N TRP A 42 15.00 -11.73 -10.21
CA TRP A 42 15.37 -10.32 -10.01
C TRP A 42 16.12 -10.07 -8.71
N VAL A 43 16.26 -11.06 -7.86
CA VAL A 43 16.95 -10.90 -6.56
C VAL A 43 18.37 -10.36 -6.76
N ASN A 44 19.12 -10.90 -7.72
CA ASN A 44 20.50 -10.47 -8.02
C ASN A 44 20.56 -9.11 -8.71
N ASP A 45 19.51 -8.71 -9.42
CA ASP A 45 19.44 -7.44 -10.15
C ASP A 45 18.97 -6.26 -9.27
N SER A 46 18.48 -6.55 -8.07
CA SER A 46 17.85 -5.55 -7.19
C SER A 46 18.81 -4.52 -6.61
N GLY A 47 20.13 -4.70 -6.78
CA GLY A 47 21.12 -3.77 -6.20
C GLY A 47 21.21 -3.93 -4.69
N ASN A 48 21.84 -4.99 -4.23
CA ASN A 48 21.93 -5.41 -2.83
C ASN A 48 22.45 -4.36 -1.83
N SER A 49 22.97 -3.22 -2.30
CA SER A 49 23.44 -2.13 -1.44
C SER A 49 22.34 -1.13 -1.04
N ILE A 50 21.19 -1.11 -1.73
CA ILE A 50 20.12 -0.14 -1.50
C ILE A 50 19.11 -0.68 -0.50
N PHE A 51 18.74 -1.94 -0.63
CA PHE A 51 17.80 -2.62 0.26
C PHE A 51 18.54 -3.32 1.40
N ASP A 52 18.03 -3.24 2.61
CA ASP A 52 18.59 -3.98 3.74
C ASP A 52 18.29 -5.48 3.64
N ASN A 53 17.15 -5.85 3.04
CA ASN A 53 16.79 -7.22 2.74
C ASN A 53 16.12 -7.31 1.36
N VAL A 54 16.42 -8.39 0.63
CA VAL A 54 15.77 -8.73 -0.63
C VAL A 54 15.31 -10.17 -0.57
N TYR A 55 14.02 -10.40 -0.81
CA TYR A 55 13.43 -11.74 -0.84
C TYR A 55 12.80 -12.01 -2.22
N GLY A 56 13.09 -13.20 -2.75
CA GLY A 56 12.47 -13.74 -3.95
C GLY A 56 11.10 -14.37 -3.68
N GLY A 57 10.59 -15.11 -4.66
CA GLY A 57 9.35 -15.89 -4.57
C GLY A 57 8.07 -15.08 -4.73
N ALA A 58 8.15 -13.78 -5.00
CA ALA A 58 6.96 -13.00 -5.28
C ALA A 58 6.30 -13.47 -6.59
N PRO A 59 4.96 -13.68 -6.61
CA PRO A 59 4.28 -14.12 -7.81
C PRO A 59 4.32 -13.04 -8.90
N HIS A 60 4.36 -13.48 -10.16
CA HIS A 60 4.24 -12.59 -11.33
C HIS A 60 2.82 -12.01 -11.42
N SER A 61 2.52 -11.02 -10.59
CA SER A 61 1.19 -10.43 -10.43
C SER A 61 1.25 -8.95 -10.11
N SER A 62 0.36 -8.16 -10.70
CA SER A 62 0.21 -6.73 -10.37
C SER A 62 -0.25 -6.48 -8.93
N ARG A 63 -0.59 -7.52 -8.18
CA ARG A 63 -1.00 -7.46 -6.77
C ARG A 63 -0.16 -8.37 -5.89
N ALA A 64 1.07 -8.67 -6.34
CA ALA A 64 2.05 -9.42 -5.55
C ALA A 64 2.30 -8.80 -4.16
N LYS A 65 2.05 -7.49 -3.99
CA LYS A 65 2.11 -6.85 -2.68
C LYS A 65 1.25 -7.57 -1.66
N LEU A 66 0.03 -7.98 -2.00
CA LEU A 66 -0.87 -8.66 -1.07
C LEU A 66 -0.30 -9.99 -0.57
N TRP A 67 0.46 -10.68 -1.43
CA TRP A 67 1.17 -11.91 -1.07
C TRP A 67 2.32 -11.64 -0.09
N ALA A 68 2.96 -10.48 -0.16
CA ALA A 68 4.13 -10.15 0.64
C ALA A 68 3.79 -9.62 2.04
N LEU A 69 2.58 -9.08 2.27
CA LEU A 69 2.24 -8.36 3.49
C LEU A 69 2.37 -9.19 4.77
N ASP A 70 1.97 -10.47 4.73
CA ASP A 70 2.05 -11.39 5.88
C ASP A 70 3.46 -11.92 6.14
N LYS A 71 4.44 -11.58 5.28
CA LYS A 71 5.83 -12.06 5.31
C LYS A 71 6.83 -10.99 5.74
N THR A 72 6.33 -9.83 6.16
CA THR A 72 7.21 -8.75 6.62
C THR A 72 8.16 -9.21 7.72
N PRO A 73 9.45 -8.80 7.69
CA PRO A 73 10.42 -9.14 8.75
C PRO A 73 10.35 -8.20 9.96
N TYR A 74 9.46 -7.20 9.96
CA TYR A 74 9.41 -6.16 10.98
C TYR A 74 8.23 -6.36 11.94
N ASP A 75 8.37 -5.88 13.18
CA ASP A 75 7.29 -5.82 14.17
C ASP A 75 6.22 -4.78 13.77
N ILE A 76 6.67 -3.65 13.20
CA ILE A 76 5.81 -2.61 12.64
C ILE A 76 6.29 -2.32 11.22
N THR A 77 5.38 -2.39 10.26
CA THR A 77 5.69 -2.25 8.84
C THR A 77 4.93 -1.08 8.23
N CYS A 78 5.62 -0.28 7.43
CA CYS A 78 5.00 0.66 6.50
C CYS A 78 5.13 0.10 5.08
N TYR A 79 4.00 -0.23 4.45
CA TYR A 79 3.96 -0.56 3.03
C TYR A 79 3.89 0.73 2.20
N LEU A 80 4.67 0.76 1.13
CA LEU A 80 4.62 1.82 0.12
C LEU A 80 4.58 1.21 -1.29
N ASP A 81 3.67 1.71 -2.15
CA ASP A 81 3.73 1.40 -3.58
C ASP A 81 5.04 1.96 -4.16
N VAL A 82 5.64 1.25 -5.11
CA VAL A 82 6.98 1.61 -5.66
C VAL A 82 6.98 2.90 -6.48
N ASP A 83 5.82 3.42 -6.84
CA ASP A 83 5.65 4.72 -7.49
C ASP A 83 5.44 5.88 -6.49
N ILE A 84 6.02 5.73 -5.32
CA ILE A 84 6.13 6.77 -4.29
C ILE A 84 7.59 7.25 -4.20
N VAL A 85 7.80 8.48 -3.77
CA VAL A 85 9.09 9.03 -3.41
C VAL A 85 9.00 9.73 -2.05
N CYS A 86 9.98 9.48 -1.19
CA CYS A 86 10.13 10.19 0.08
C CYS A 86 10.76 11.56 -0.16
N GLN A 87 10.24 12.61 0.49
CA GLN A 87 10.70 14.00 0.29
C GLN A 87 10.94 14.75 1.60
N SER A 88 10.86 14.07 2.74
CA SER A 88 10.95 14.74 4.04
C SER A 88 11.44 13.80 5.14
N THR A 89 12.28 14.33 6.04
CA THR A 89 12.69 13.66 7.28
C THR A 89 11.52 13.32 8.21
N ASN A 90 10.36 13.95 8.05
CA ASN A 90 9.16 13.59 8.79
C ASN A 90 8.64 12.18 8.44
N ALA A 91 9.17 11.54 7.39
CA ALA A 91 8.91 10.14 7.09
C ALA A 91 9.38 9.18 8.21
N GLU A 92 10.37 9.59 9.02
CA GLU A 92 10.84 8.86 10.20
C GLU A 92 9.70 8.57 11.20
N ASN A 93 8.74 9.46 11.29
CA ASN A 93 7.63 9.41 12.26
C ASN A 93 6.39 8.67 11.72
N VAL A 94 6.43 8.10 10.51
CA VAL A 94 5.26 7.45 9.88
C VAL A 94 4.69 6.31 10.73
N PHE A 95 5.55 5.60 11.44
CA PHE A 95 5.17 4.48 12.28
C PHE A 95 4.39 4.89 13.54
N ASP A 96 4.54 6.14 13.98
CA ASP A 96 3.86 6.67 15.15
C ASP A 96 2.38 6.98 14.87
N LEU A 97 1.99 7.02 13.58
CA LEU A 97 0.59 7.13 13.18
C LEU A 97 -0.26 5.93 13.63
N LEU A 98 0.39 4.79 13.90
CA LEU A 98 -0.31 3.57 14.29
C LEU A 98 -0.95 3.68 15.67
N GLU A 99 -0.30 4.39 16.61
CA GLU A 99 -0.75 4.50 18.01
C GLU A 99 -1.06 3.11 18.60
N ASP A 100 -2.27 2.94 19.18
CA ASP A 100 -2.74 1.67 19.75
C ASP A 100 -3.48 0.78 18.73
N ASN A 101 -3.64 1.23 17.48
CA ASN A 101 -4.36 0.49 16.45
C ASN A 101 -3.52 -0.66 15.88
N ASP A 102 -4.18 -1.63 15.27
CA ASP A 102 -3.53 -2.74 14.55
C ASP A 102 -3.00 -2.28 13.19
N ILE A 103 -3.74 -1.37 12.52
CA ILE A 103 -3.42 -0.85 11.20
C ILE A 103 -3.96 0.58 11.02
N VAL A 104 -3.21 1.39 10.28
CA VAL A 104 -3.65 2.71 9.83
C VAL A 104 -3.56 2.78 8.31
N PHE A 105 -4.67 3.17 7.67
CA PHE A 105 -4.76 3.42 6.23
C PHE A 105 -4.87 4.92 5.95
N GLY A 106 -4.27 5.35 4.83
CA GLY A 106 -4.71 6.56 4.16
C GLY A 106 -6.12 6.36 3.59
N LYS A 107 -6.96 7.39 3.66
CA LYS A 107 -8.26 7.41 2.99
C LYS A 107 -8.11 7.85 1.54
N ILE A 108 -8.90 7.27 0.65
CA ILE A 108 -9.14 7.84 -0.67
C ILE A 108 -10.07 9.04 -0.50
N GLU A 109 -9.72 10.16 -1.11
CA GLU A 109 -10.54 11.36 -1.07
C GLU A 109 -11.97 11.09 -1.58
N THR A 110 -12.99 11.68 -0.95
CA THR A 110 -14.42 11.43 -1.25
C THR A 110 -14.75 11.57 -2.74
N LYS A 111 -14.16 12.55 -3.44
CA LYS A 111 -14.33 12.72 -4.89
C LYS A 111 -13.81 11.52 -5.68
N CYS A 112 -12.71 10.91 -5.27
CA CYS A 112 -12.15 9.71 -5.89
C CYS A 112 -12.95 8.47 -5.47
N ALA A 113 -13.34 8.37 -4.21
CA ALA A 113 -14.18 7.30 -3.70
C ALA A 113 -15.53 7.24 -4.44
N ALA A 114 -16.18 8.37 -4.68
CA ALA A 114 -17.44 8.46 -5.44
C ALA A 114 -17.32 7.95 -6.90
N LYS A 115 -16.12 7.91 -7.47
CA LYS A 115 -15.88 7.35 -8.81
C LYS A 115 -15.66 5.84 -8.82
N VAL A 116 -15.24 5.31 -7.70
CA VAL A 116 -14.89 3.89 -7.52
C VAL A 116 -16.04 3.12 -6.92
N TRP A 117 -16.68 3.69 -5.90
CA TRP A 117 -17.73 3.05 -5.13
C TRP A 117 -19.09 3.72 -5.38
N TRP A 118 -20.14 2.94 -5.28
CA TRP A 118 -21.50 3.43 -5.47
C TRP A 118 -22.07 4.18 -4.26
N LYS A 119 -21.54 3.92 -3.05
CA LYS A 119 -21.89 4.63 -1.82
C LYS A 119 -20.81 5.67 -1.49
N ASN A 120 -21.18 6.95 -1.55
CA ASN A 120 -20.28 8.06 -1.30
C ASN A 120 -19.89 8.22 0.19
N GLU A 121 -20.58 7.52 1.09
CA GLU A 121 -20.42 7.67 2.54
C GLU A 121 -19.42 6.68 3.16
N MET A 122 -18.84 5.78 2.35
CA MET A 122 -17.89 4.79 2.84
C MET A 122 -16.46 5.33 2.81
N ASP A 123 -15.78 5.16 3.92
CA ASP A 123 -14.33 5.33 3.96
C ASP A 123 -13.68 4.25 3.08
N VAL A 124 -12.86 4.67 2.15
CA VAL A 124 -12.14 3.76 1.24
C VAL A 124 -10.67 3.79 1.60
N PRO A 125 -10.10 2.64 2.01
CA PRO A 125 -8.68 2.56 2.33
C PRO A 125 -7.83 2.74 1.08
N HIS A 126 -6.71 3.43 1.23
CA HIS A 126 -5.72 3.55 0.18
C HIS A 126 -4.76 2.36 0.22
N GLY A 127 -4.70 1.59 -0.88
CA GLY A 127 -3.84 0.41 -0.96
C GLY A 127 -2.36 0.70 -1.24
N GLY A 128 -1.97 1.96 -1.47
CA GLY A 128 -0.59 2.35 -1.82
C GLY A 128 0.27 2.75 -0.64
N MET A 129 -0.34 3.04 0.51
CA MET A 129 0.38 3.34 1.75
C MET A 129 -0.47 2.97 2.96
N PHE A 130 0.11 2.18 3.86
CA PHE A 130 -0.48 1.87 5.17
C PHE A 130 0.58 1.33 6.13
N VAL A 131 0.31 1.44 7.43
CA VAL A 131 1.19 0.99 8.50
C VAL A 131 0.45 -0.02 9.38
N TRP A 132 1.11 -1.12 9.77
CA TRP A 132 0.48 -2.13 10.65
C TRP A 132 1.46 -2.80 11.61
N LYS A 133 0.92 -3.37 12.70
CA LYS A 133 1.62 -4.27 13.62
C LYS A 133 1.65 -5.68 13.04
N ASN A 134 2.82 -6.34 13.06
CA ASN A 134 2.97 -7.72 12.61
C ASN A 134 2.54 -8.71 13.71
N SER A 135 1.25 -8.72 14.03
CA SER A 135 0.63 -9.68 14.94
C SER A 135 0.04 -10.88 14.20
N GLU A 136 -0.22 -11.98 14.88
CA GLU A 136 -0.90 -13.14 14.28
C GLU A 136 -2.26 -12.77 13.69
N LYS A 137 -3.01 -11.89 14.37
CA LYS A 137 -4.27 -11.32 13.86
C LYS A 137 -4.06 -10.62 12.53
N MET A 138 -3.01 -9.80 12.41
CA MET A 138 -2.72 -9.06 11.18
C MET A 138 -2.16 -9.95 10.08
N LYS A 139 -1.34 -10.95 10.38
CA LYS A 139 -0.90 -11.96 9.39
C LYS A 139 -2.10 -12.69 8.80
N PHE A 140 -3.05 -13.11 9.66
CA PHE A 140 -4.29 -13.74 9.20
C PHE A 140 -5.09 -12.80 8.28
N PHE A 141 -5.27 -11.54 8.68
CA PHE A 141 -5.97 -10.52 7.90
C PHE A 141 -5.30 -10.29 6.53
N MET A 142 -3.98 -10.12 6.50
CA MET A 142 -3.23 -9.90 5.25
C MET A 142 -3.30 -11.11 4.31
N ASN A 143 -3.16 -12.32 4.87
CA ASN A 143 -3.30 -13.56 4.10
C ASN A 143 -4.71 -13.73 3.52
N LYS A 144 -5.74 -13.37 4.30
CA LYS A 144 -7.13 -13.38 3.84
C LYS A 144 -7.35 -12.38 2.72
N TRP A 145 -6.76 -11.19 2.81
CA TRP A 145 -6.84 -10.18 1.74
C TRP A 145 -6.26 -10.73 0.41
N TRP A 146 -5.10 -11.38 0.47
CA TRP A 146 -4.52 -12.06 -0.69
C TRP A 146 -5.42 -13.17 -1.24
N LYS A 147 -5.93 -14.05 -0.40
CA LYS A 147 -6.83 -15.13 -0.82
C LYS A 147 -8.12 -14.60 -1.46
N ASN A 148 -8.72 -13.57 -0.89
CA ASN A 148 -9.89 -12.94 -1.45
C ASN A 148 -9.61 -12.29 -2.83
N TRP A 149 -8.43 -11.72 -3.02
CA TRP A 149 -7.99 -11.24 -4.33
C TRP A 149 -7.93 -12.39 -5.35
N LEU A 150 -7.31 -13.52 -5.00
CA LEU A 150 -7.21 -14.69 -5.89
C LEU A 150 -8.60 -15.24 -6.24
N THR A 151 -9.48 -15.42 -5.25
CA THR A 151 -10.85 -15.88 -5.47
C THR A 151 -11.62 -14.94 -6.40
N HIS A 152 -11.44 -13.63 -6.23
CA HIS A 152 -12.06 -12.65 -7.10
C HIS A 152 -11.55 -12.75 -8.54
N GLN A 153 -10.26 -12.99 -8.73
CA GLN A 153 -9.64 -13.23 -10.03
C GLN A 153 -10.17 -14.53 -10.68
N GLU A 154 -10.22 -15.63 -9.93
CA GLU A 154 -10.76 -16.93 -10.38
C GLU A 154 -12.22 -16.84 -10.83
N ASN A 155 -13.01 -16.02 -10.17
CA ASN A 155 -14.40 -15.74 -10.52
C ASN A 155 -14.56 -14.72 -11.66
N ASN A 156 -13.53 -14.48 -12.45
CA ASN A 156 -13.53 -13.54 -13.57
C ASN A 156 -14.02 -12.13 -13.17
N TRP A 157 -13.60 -11.66 -11.99
CA TRP A 157 -13.94 -10.34 -11.47
C TRP A 157 -15.45 -10.08 -11.29
N ARG A 158 -16.24 -11.13 -11.07
CA ARG A 158 -17.71 -11.03 -10.94
C ARG A 158 -18.20 -10.89 -9.52
N TRP A 159 -17.32 -10.98 -8.54
CA TRP A 159 -17.69 -10.94 -7.14
C TRP A 159 -18.23 -9.55 -6.76
N GLY A 160 -19.44 -9.49 -6.21
CA GLY A 160 -20.06 -8.27 -5.72
C GLY A 160 -20.40 -7.22 -6.83
N ASN A 161 -20.56 -7.66 -8.05
CA ASN A 161 -20.64 -6.86 -9.29
C ASN A 161 -21.58 -5.67 -9.27
N LYS A 162 -22.69 -5.76 -8.56
CA LYS A 162 -23.68 -4.66 -8.49
C LYS A 162 -23.16 -3.42 -7.74
N TYR A 163 -22.03 -3.53 -7.08
CA TYR A 163 -21.50 -2.50 -6.18
C TYR A 163 -20.23 -1.82 -6.67
N ILE A 164 -19.63 -2.30 -7.76
CA ILE A 164 -18.34 -1.82 -8.24
C ILE A 164 -18.47 -1.31 -9.66
N LYS A 165 -17.87 -0.15 -9.91
CA LYS A 165 -17.68 0.34 -11.26
C LYS A 165 -16.64 -0.51 -11.98
N ASP A 166 -16.84 -0.79 -13.26
CA ASP A 166 -15.97 -1.66 -14.06
C ASP A 166 -14.47 -1.32 -13.96
N LYS A 167 -14.14 -0.05 -13.81
CA LYS A 167 -12.74 0.38 -13.68
C LYS A 167 -12.08 -0.02 -12.36
N ALA A 168 -12.87 -0.26 -11.31
CA ALA A 168 -12.36 -0.53 -9.96
C ALA A 168 -12.28 -2.03 -9.62
N LYS A 169 -12.92 -2.87 -10.42
CA LYS A 169 -12.98 -4.32 -10.16
C LYS A 169 -11.63 -5.03 -10.09
N PHE A 170 -10.59 -4.46 -10.72
CA PHE A 170 -9.21 -4.98 -10.70
C PHE A 170 -8.35 -4.37 -9.58
N TRP A 171 -8.91 -3.55 -8.70
CA TRP A 171 -8.17 -2.90 -7.64
C TRP A 171 -8.10 -3.78 -6.39
N ASP A 172 -6.97 -3.77 -5.74
CA ASP A 172 -6.73 -4.49 -4.48
C ASP A 172 -7.60 -3.97 -3.32
N GLN A 173 -8.05 -2.72 -3.39
CA GLN A 173 -8.99 -2.16 -2.41
C GLN A 173 -10.35 -2.86 -2.42
N PHE A 174 -10.73 -3.48 -3.54
CA PHE A 174 -12.05 -4.11 -3.63
C PHE A 174 -12.20 -5.31 -2.70
N PRO A 175 -11.35 -6.36 -2.74
CA PRO A 175 -11.45 -7.46 -1.80
C PRO A 175 -11.25 -7.00 -0.34
N LEU A 176 -10.42 -5.97 -0.09
CA LEU A 176 -10.30 -5.37 1.22
C LEU A 176 -11.64 -4.81 1.71
N GLN A 177 -12.32 -4.03 0.86
CA GLN A 177 -13.61 -3.45 1.21
C GLN A 177 -14.67 -4.50 1.50
N ILE A 178 -14.70 -5.59 0.74
CA ILE A 178 -15.60 -6.71 0.99
C ILE A 178 -15.33 -7.33 2.36
N MET A 179 -14.06 -7.56 2.71
CA MET A 179 -13.68 -8.08 4.02
C MET A 179 -14.17 -7.20 5.18
N LEU A 180 -14.07 -5.88 5.00
CA LEU A 180 -14.47 -4.91 6.01
C LEU A 180 -16.00 -4.78 6.15
N LEU A 181 -16.77 -5.24 5.16
CA LEU A 181 -18.24 -5.20 5.14
C LEU A 181 -18.88 -6.54 5.44
N ASP A 182 -18.12 -7.62 5.43
CA ASP A 182 -18.64 -8.96 5.67
C ASP A 182 -18.92 -9.17 7.17
N GLU A 183 -20.21 -9.32 7.51
CA GLU A 183 -20.64 -9.50 8.89
C GLU A 183 -20.11 -10.80 9.52
N GLU A 184 -19.90 -11.85 8.72
CA GLU A 184 -19.37 -13.13 9.19
C GLU A 184 -17.90 -13.01 9.62
N ASP A 185 -17.19 -12.03 9.08
CA ASP A 185 -15.77 -11.82 9.33
C ASP A 185 -15.46 -10.69 10.32
N GLN A 186 -16.48 -10.00 10.86
CA GLN A 186 -16.28 -8.83 11.73
C GLN A 186 -15.40 -9.09 12.95
N TRP A 187 -15.41 -10.30 13.50
CA TRP A 187 -14.57 -10.66 14.65
C TRP A 187 -13.06 -10.75 14.30
N PHE A 188 -12.72 -10.78 13.01
CA PHE A 188 -11.33 -10.73 12.53
C PHE A 188 -10.89 -9.34 12.07
N ILE A 189 -11.81 -8.39 12.06
CA ILE A 189 -11.46 -7.03 11.63
C ILE A 189 -10.47 -6.47 12.66
N PRO A 190 -9.28 -6.05 12.22
CA PRO A 190 -8.33 -5.40 13.11
C PRO A 190 -8.87 -4.05 13.59
N ASP A 191 -8.33 -3.54 14.68
CA ASP A 191 -8.57 -2.16 15.08
C ASP A 191 -7.96 -1.24 14.03
N ILE A 192 -8.82 -0.58 13.25
CA ILE A 192 -8.43 0.23 12.11
C ILE A 192 -8.58 1.70 12.47
N LYS A 193 -7.47 2.44 12.31
CA LYS A 193 -7.51 3.89 12.31
C LYS A 193 -7.83 4.38 10.90
N TRP A 194 -9.02 4.88 10.72
CA TRP A 194 -9.42 5.60 9.52
C TRP A 194 -8.95 7.06 9.66
N SER A 195 -7.82 7.37 9.07
CA SER A 195 -7.36 8.75 9.05
C SER A 195 -7.00 9.19 7.65
N TRP A 196 -7.30 10.44 7.37
CA TRP A 196 -6.68 11.15 6.27
C TRP A 196 -5.23 11.40 6.67
N ILE A 197 -4.29 10.65 6.09
CA ILE A 197 -2.86 10.86 6.33
C ILE A 197 -2.43 12.03 5.44
N LYS A 198 -2.82 13.21 5.86
CA LYS A 198 -2.50 14.46 5.20
C LYS A 198 -0.98 14.62 5.19
N ASN A 199 -0.41 15.01 4.06
CA ASN A 199 1.02 15.20 3.85
C ASN A 199 1.85 13.91 3.71
N TYR A 200 1.39 12.75 4.19
CA TYR A 200 2.12 11.49 4.06
C TYR A 200 1.91 10.82 2.71
N HIS A 201 0.74 11.00 2.08
CA HIS A 201 0.45 10.40 0.80
C HIS A 201 -0.32 11.36 -0.09
N ILE A 202 0.21 11.60 -1.27
CA ILE A 202 -0.40 12.43 -2.30
C ILE A 202 -0.47 11.64 -3.59
N TRP A 203 -1.66 11.59 -4.17
CA TRP A 203 -1.89 10.96 -5.46
C TRP A 203 -1.45 11.84 -6.61
N ASN A 204 -0.90 11.20 -7.63
CA ASN A 204 -0.50 11.84 -8.87
C ASN A 204 -1.49 11.53 -10.03
N TRP A 205 -2.76 11.47 -9.80
CA TRP A 205 -3.73 11.24 -10.86
C TRP A 205 -4.25 12.55 -11.42
N ILE A 206 -5.06 12.48 -12.53
CA ILE A 206 -5.71 13.60 -13.22
C ILE A 206 -6.35 14.66 -12.28
N TYR A 207 -6.51 14.31 -11.02
CA TYR A 207 -7.04 15.14 -9.92
C TYR A 207 -5.96 15.82 -9.07
N LEU A 208 -4.70 15.59 -9.35
CA LEU A 208 -3.59 16.21 -8.65
C LEU A 208 -3.53 17.72 -8.85
N TYR A 209 -3.93 18.19 -10.01
CA TYR A 209 -3.98 19.63 -10.26
C TYR A 209 -4.87 20.34 -9.25
N ASP A 210 -6.06 19.80 -8.97
CA ASP A 210 -6.94 20.34 -7.92
C ASP A 210 -6.40 20.15 -6.51
N PHE A 211 -5.58 19.10 -6.27
CA PHE A 211 -5.06 18.76 -4.95
C PHE A 211 -3.76 19.46 -4.64
N MET A 212 -2.87 19.60 -5.62
CA MET A 212 -1.60 20.32 -5.48
C MET A 212 -1.79 21.82 -5.27
N ASP A 213 -2.83 22.40 -5.87
CA ASP A 213 -3.18 23.81 -5.66
C ASP A 213 -3.69 24.10 -4.24
N ASN A 214 -4.18 23.06 -3.52
CA ASN A 214 -4.58 23.16 -2.13
C ASN A 214 -3.42 23.00 -1.13
N PHE A 215 -2.24 22.51 -1.57
CA PHE A 215 -1.05 22.48 -0.74
C PHE A 215 -0.37 23.85 -0.79
N LYS A 216 -0.58 24.65 0.26
CA LYS A 216 0.03 25.97 0.42
C LYS A 216 1.56 25.93 0.43
N ASN A 217 2.16 24.75 0.71
CA ASN A 217 3.59 24.58 0.76
C ASN A 217 3.97 23.17 0.30
N LYS A 218 4.72 23.05 -0.81
CA LYS A 218 5.25 21.77 -1.29
C LYS A 218 6.21 21.10 -0.30
N ASN A 219 6.80 21.87 0.61
CA ASN A 219 7.69 21.36 1.64
C ASN A 219 6.95 20.55 2.73
N ASP A 220 5.62 20.60 2.77
CA ASP A 220 4.81 19.81 3.71
C ASP A 220 4.55 18.38 3.22
N ILE A 221 4.92 18.07 1.97
CA ILE A 221 4.75 16.74 1.38
C ILE A 221 5.85 15.83 1.92
N ILE A 222 5.43 14.72 2.55
CA ILE A 222 6.36 13.71 3.07
C ILE A 222 6.56 12.61 2.04
N PHE A 223 5.47 12.05 1.51
CA PHE A 223 5.48 11.06 0.44
C PHE A 223 4.71 11.57 -0.76
N TYR A 224 5.38 11.60 -1.90
CA TYR A 224 4.78 11.98 -3.17
C TYR A 224 4.53 10.73 -4.02
N HIS A 225 3.28 10.48 -4.41
CA HIS A 225 2.90 9.35 -5.25
C HIS A 225 2.82 9.81 -6.71
N TYR A 226 3.60 9.20 -7.58
CA TYR A 226 3.62 9.46 -9.01
C TYR A 226 3.20 8.20 -9.79
N THR A 227 2.90 8.33 -11.07
CA THR A 227 2.58 7.18 -11.92
C THR A 227 3.78 6.77 -12.76
N VAL A 228 4.23 5.51 -12.63
CA VAL A 228 5.22 4.95 -13.53
C VAL A 228 4.62 4.83 -14.93
N LYS A 229 5.02 5.71 -15.84
CA LYS A 229 4.54 5.70 -17.23
C LYS A 229 4.84 4.34 -17.89
N LYS A 230 3.86 3.85 -18.65
CA LYS A 230 3.96 2.59 -19.41
C LYS A 230 4.97 2.72 -20.56
#